data_95f81a24d14a68a031bc4d143a40bfca
#
_entry.id   95f81a24d14a68a031bc4d143a40bfca
#
_cell.length_a   1.000
_cell.length_b   1.000
_cell.length_c   1.000
_cell.angle_alpha   90.00
_cell.angle_beta   90.00
_cell.angle_gamma   90.00
#
_symmetry.space_group_name_H-M   'P 1'
#
loop_
_entity.id
_entity.type
_entity.pdbx_description
1 polymer ?
#
loop_
_entity_poly.entity_id
_entity_poly.type
_entity_poly.pdbx_seq_one_letter_code
_entity_poly.pdbx_strand_id
1 'polypeptide(L)'
;SAASDVYKRQDEVYSPSMTIKAVGHQWYWSYEYSDFLNEDGESIEFDSYMIPESDLEDGQLRLLDVDNNVVIPVDTNIRFIVTGQDVIHSFAVPSLGMKVDGIPGRLNQAATIAEREGLFYGQCSELCGILHGFMPICVEAVSPEKYLEWMESVS
;
A
#
# COMPACT_ATOMS: atom_id res chain seq x y z
N SER A 1 -13.43 11.37 -24.58
CA SER A 1 -12.38 12.24 -25.16
C SER A 1 -11.21 12.40 -24.19
N ALA A 2 -10.06 12.83 -24.67
CA ALA A 2 -8.89 13.07 -23.82
C ALA A 2 -9.19 14.12 -22.72
N ALA A 3 -10.01 15.12 -23.02
CA ALA A 3 -10.40 16.13 -22.05
C ALA A 3 -11.27 15.54 -20.92
N SER A 4 -12.23 14.66 -21.25
CA SER A 4 -13.05 14.00 -20.21
C SER A 4 -12.20 13.09 -19.33
N ASP A 5 -11.20 12.41 -19.88
CA ASP A 5 -10.31 11.53 -19.12
C ASP A 5 -9.46 12.33 -18.13
N VAL A 6 -9.00 13.53 -18.51
CA VAL A 6 -8.24 14.42 -17.62
C VAL A 6 -9.11 14.89 -16.46
N TYR A 7 -10.33 15.32 -16.71
CA TYR A 7 -11.26 15.76 -15.65
C TYR A 7 -11.62 14.61 -14.71
N LYS A 8 -11.86 13.43 -15.25
CA LYS A 8 -12.15 12.25 -14.45
C LYS A 8 -10.99 11.93 -13.50
N ARG A 9 -9.74 11.98 -13.97
CA ARG A 9 -8.56 11.76 -13.14
C ARG A 9 -8.42 12.79 -12.04
N GLN A 10 -8.71 14.07 -12.32
CA GLN A 10 -8.67 15.12 -11.30
C GLN A 10 -9.68 14.86 -10.19
N ASP A 11 -10.91 14.49 -10.54
CA ASP A 11 -11.95 14.17 -9.58
C ASP A 11 -11.54 12.97 -8.71
N GLU A 12 -10.95 11.95 -9.30
CA GLU A 12 -10.46 10.77 -8.59
C GLU A 12 -9.36 11.11 -7.59
N VAL A 13 -8.45 12.03 -7.93
CA VAL A 13 -7.38 12.47 -7.02
C VAL A 13 -7.93 13.29 -5.85
N TYR A 14 -8.87 14.21 -6.12
CA TYR A 14 -9.42 15.12 -5.10
C TYR A 14 -10.59 14.52 -4.32
N SER A 15 -11.18 13.43 -4.80
CA SER A 15 -12.30 12.74 -4.15
C SER A 15 -12.01 11.25 -3.98
N PRO A 16 -11.03 10.90 -3.12
CA PRO A 16 -10.67 9.50 -2.94
C PRO A 16 -11.82 8.70 -2.31
N SER A 17 -12.06 7.49 -2.82
CA SER A 17 -13.08 6.59 -2.30
C SER A 17 -12.63 5.86 -1.05
N MET A 18 -11.32 5.76 -0.83
CA MET A 18 -10.74 4.98 0.26
C MET A 18 -9.37 5.53 0.64
N THR A 19 -9.05 5.46 1.92
CA THR A 19 -7.77 5.93 2.46
C THR A 19 -7.06 4.83 3.22
N ILE A 20 -5.77 4.66 2.94
CA ILE A 20 -4.89 3.72 3.63
C ILE A 20 -3.67 4.51 4.13
N LYS A 21 -3.34 4.37 5.40
CA LYS A 21 -2.13 4.97 5.97
C LYS A 21 -0.99 3.95 5.91
N ALA A 22 0.15 4.36 5.38
CA ALA A 22 1.35 3.55 5.32
C ALA A 22 2.46 4.22 6.14
N VAL A 23 3.02 3.50 7.09
CA VAL A 23 4.08 3.99 7.95
C VAL A 23 5.34 3.17 7.71
N GLY A 24 6.43 3.84 7.30
CA GLY A 24 7.73 3.20 7.13
C GLY A 24 8.47 3.10 8.45
N HIS A 25 8.95 1.91 8.75
CA HIS A 25 9.80 1.61 9.91
C HIS A 25 11.13 1.05 9.42
N GLN A 26 12.10 0.97 10.26
CA GLN A 26 13.31 0.19 10.02
C GLN A 26 13.03 -1.25 10.50
N TRP A 27 12.74 -2.21 9.68
CA TRP A 27 12.75 -2.22 8.21
C TRP A 27 11.53 -3.00 7.77
N TYR A 28 10.37 -2.38 7.85
CA TYR A 28 9.09 -2.94 7.44
C TYR A 28 8.08 -1.81 7.26
N TRP A 29 6.93 -2.13 6.66
CA TRP A 29 5.81 -1.20 6.54
C TRP A 29 4.68 -1.63 7.46
N SER A 30 3.98 -0.67 8.04
CA SER A 30 2.70 -0.93 8.69
C SER A 30 1.60 -0.19 7.94
N TYR A 31 0.40 -0.78 7.95
CA TYR A 31 -0.74 -0.24 7.21
C TYR A 31 -1.97 -0.14 8.10
N GLU A 32 -2.77 0.90 7.87
CA GLU A 32 -4.01 1.14 8.61
C GLU A 32 -5.12 1.53 7.63
N TYR A 33 -6.24 0.81 7.71
CA TYR A 33 -7.45 1.04 6.92
C TYR A 33 -8.49 1.72 7.81
N SER A 34 -8.37 3.03 8.02
CA SER A 34 -9.16 3.77 8.99
C SER A 34 -10.61 4.04 8.57
N ASP A 35 -10.94 3.84 7.28
CA ASP A 35 -12.30 4.04 6.79
C ASP A 35 -13.29 2.98 7.28
N PHE A 36 -12.79 1.84 7.75
CA PHE A 36 -13.60 0.72 8.18
C PHE A 36 -13.22 0.33 9.59
N LEU A 37 -14.21 0.34 10.48
CA LEU A 37 -14.03 -0.06 11.86
C LEU A 37 -14.68 -1.41 12.07
N ASN A 38 -14.05 -2.26 12.89
CA ASN A 38 -14.63 -3.53 13.30
C ASN A 38 -15.73 -3.31 14.34
N GLU A 39 -16.32 -4.38 14.86
CA GLU A 39 -17.40 -4.32 15.87
C GLU A 39 -16.95 -3.61 17.16
N ASP A 40 -15.67 -3.67 17.47
CA ASP A 40 -15.08 -3.02 18.65
C ASP A 40 -14.71 -1.55 18.40
N GLY A 41 -14.97 -1.02 17.20
CA GLY A 41 -14.63 0.35 16.82
C GLY A 41 -13.16 0.54 16.47
N GLU A 42 -12.42 -0.54 16.20
CA GLU A 42 -11.01 -0.50 15.85
C GLU A 42 -10.81 -0.58 14.34
N SER A 43 -9.82 0.18 13.83
CA SER A 43 -9.43 0.10 12.42
C SER A 43 -8.64 -1.18 12.17
N ILE A 44 -8.60 -1.58 10.88
CA ILE A 44 -7.76 -2.71 10.46
C ILE A 44 -6.32 -2.21 10.38
N GLU A 45 -5.44 -2.82 11.17
CA GLU A 45 -4.02 -2.49 11.18
C GLU A 45 -3.18 -3.77 11.12
N PHE A 46 -2.09 -3.72 10.39
CA PHE A 46 -1.14 -4.84 10.37
C PHE A 46 0.25 -4.39 9.94
N ASP A 47 1.24 -5.21 10.29
CA ASP A 47 2.62 -5.05 9.84
C ASP A 47 2.87 -5.94 8.63
N SER A 48 3.78 -5.50 7.77
CA SER A 48 4.14 -6.19 6.54
C SER A 48 5.66 -6.31 6.45
N TYR A 49 6.16 -7.52 6.58
CA TYR A 49 7.58 -7.84 6.55
C TYR A 49 7.95 -8.62 5.30
N MET A 50 9.16 -8.39 4.80
CA MET A 50 9.72 -9.22 3.74
C MET A 50 9.75 -10.68 4.19
N ILE A 51 9.33 -11.59 3.31
CA ILE A 51 9.41 -13.03 3.60
C ILE A 51 10.88 -13.46 3.51
N PRO A 52 11.45 -14.08 4.58
CA PRO A 52 12.81 -14.62 4.51
C PRO A 52 12.93 -15.67 3.41
N GLU A 53 14.08 -15.76 2.77
CA GLU A 53 14.32 -16.70 1.67
C GLU A 53 13.98 -18.13 2.04
N SER A 54 14.27 -18.54 3.28
CA SER A 54 13.97 -19.87 3.79
C SER A 54 12.48 -20.19 3.89
N ASP A 55 11.62 -19.18 3.94
CA ASP A 55 10.16 -19.33 4.11
C ASP A 55 9.39 -19.09 2.81
N LEU A 56 10.10 -18.84 1.70
CA LEU A 56 9.45 -18.61 0.41
C LEU A 56 8.79 -19.89 -0.12
N GLU A 57 7.54 -19.74 -0.57
CA GLU A 57 6.78 -20.80 -1.23
C GLU A 57 6.96 -20.69 -2.76
N ASP A 58 6.53 -21.73 -3.47
CA ASP A 58 6.57 -21.71 -4.94
C ASP A 58 5.81 -20.54 -5.50
N GLY A 59 6.42 -19.82 -6.44
CA GLY A 59 5.84 -18.64 -7.07
C GLY A 59 6.06 -17.32 -6.33
N GLN A 60 6.60 -17.36 -5.11
CA GLN A 60 6.96 -16.13 -4.38
C GLN A 60 8.35 -15.64 -4.79
N LEU A 61 8.52 -14.31 -4.78
CA LEU A 61 9.70 -13.65 -5.28
C LEU A 61 10.61 -13.18 -4.13
N ARG A 62 11.86 -13.58 -4.21
CA ARG A 62 12.89 -13.17 -3.26
C ARG A 62 13.01 -11.63 -3.25
N LEU A 63 13.08 -11.03 -2.05
CA LEU A 63 13.20 -9.58 -1.81
C LEU A 63 11.98 -8.75 -2.24
N LEU A 64 10.92 -9.36 -2.76
CA LEU A 64 9.73 -8.65 -3.24
C LEU A 64 8.46 -9.06 -2.51
N ASP A 65 8.33 -10.30 -2.10
CA ASP A 65 7.13 -10.77 -1.43
C ASP A 65 7.17 -10.51 0.08
N VAL A 66 5.99 -10.24 0.64
CA VAL A 66 5.79 -9.93 2.05
C VAL A 66 4.80 -10.90 2.66
N ASP A 67 4.82 -10.98 3.99
CA ASP A 67 3.90 -11.86 4.74
C ASP A 67 2.46 -11.39 4.70
N ASN A 68 2.23 -10.07 4.66
CA ASN A 68 0.88 -9.48 4.57
C ASN A 68 0.83 -8.43 3.47
N ASN A 69 0.04 -8.69 2.42
CA ASN A 69 -0.15 -7.75 1.33
C ASN A 69 -1.09 -6.62 1.71
N VAL A 70 -0.88 -5.45 1.10
CA VAL A 70 -1.88 -4.37 1.11
C VAL A 70 -2.94 -4.72 0.08
N VAL A 71 -4.14 -5.04 0.54
CA VAL A 71 -5.24 -5.44 -0.35
C VAL A 71 -6.10 -4.25 -0.67
N ILE A 72 -6.37 -4.03 -1.95
CA ILE A 72 -7.22 -2.95 -2.45
C ILE A 72 -8.23 -3.49 -3.46
N PRO A 73 -9.43 -2.91 -3.54
CA PRO A 73 -10.35 -3.25 -4.62
C PRO A 73 -9.90 -2.61 -5.94
N VAL A 74 -10.16 -3.29 -7.07
CA VAL A 74 -9.92 -2.72 -8.41
C VAL A 74 -10.88 -1.57 -8.68
N ASP A 75 -10.54 -0.73 -9.64
CA ASP A 75 -11.36 0.38 -10.16
C ASP A 75 -11.86 1.33 -9.06
N THR A 76 -11.11 1.42 -7.98
CA THR A 76 -11.41 2.28 -6.84
C THR A 76 -10.26 3.23 -6.61
N ASN A 77 -10.55 4.52 -6.41
CA ASN A 77 -9.51 5.49 -6.11
C ASN A 77 -9.03 5.31 -4.67
N ILE A 78 -7.75 5.00 -4.51
CA ILE A 78 -7.11 4.77 -3.22
C ILE A 78 -6.16 5.91 -2.94
N ARG A 79 -6.32 6.56 -1.78
CA ARG A 79 -5.37 7.54 -1.29
C ARG A 79 -4.49 6.87 -0.24
N PHE A 80 -3.18 6.88 -0.48
CA PHE A 80 -2.20 6.47 0.51
C PHE A 80 -1.68 7.71 1.24
N ILE A 81 -1.77 7.69 2.56
CA ILE A 81 -1.13 8.69 3.42
C ILE A 81 0.13 8.04 3.95
N VAL A 82 1.29 8.63 3.65
CA VAL A 82 2.58 8.03 3.92
C VAL A 82 3.38 8.87 4.89
N THR A 83 3.95 8.23 5.89
CA THR A 83 4.86 8.87 6.84
C THR A 83 5.98 7.89 7.23
N GLY A 84 6.98 8.38 7.94
CA GLY A 84 8.04 7.56 8.52
C GLY A 84 7.96 7.60 10.04
N GLN A 85 8.30 6.50 10.69
CA GLN A 85 8.32 6.41 12.16
C GLN A 85 9.65 6.95 12.72
N ASP A 86 10.74 6.63 12.07
CA ASP A 86 12.09 6.84 12.58
C ASP A 86 12.96 7.67 11.63
N VAL A 87 13.08 7.26 10.37
CA VAL A 87 13.87 7.91 9.33
C VAL A 87 13.00 8.15 8.09
N ILE A 88 13.56 8.79 7.08
CA ILE A 88 12.87 9.00 5.80
C ILE A 88 12.82 7.66 5.04
N HIS A 89 11.63 7.30 4.58
CA HIS A 89 11.38 6.16 3.71
C HIS A 89 10.72 6.65 2.42
N SER A 90 10.81 5.87 1.35
CA SER A 90 10.10 6.18 0.12
C SER A 90 9.13 5.04 -0.20
N PHE A 91 7.84 5.37 -0.31
CA PHE A 91 6.80 4.44 -0.71
C PHE A 91 6.66 4.50 -2.23
N ALA A 92 7.27 3.53 -2.91
CA ALA A 92 7.31 3.52 -4.37
C ALA A 92 6.75 2.22 -4.92
N VAL A 93 5.67 2.34 -5.72
CA VAL A 93 5.07 1.23 -6.47
C VAL A 93 4.93 1.70 -7.91
N PRO A 94 5.99 1.53 -8.72
CA PRO A 94 6.04 2.11 -10.07
C PRO A 94 4.91 1.70 -10.99
N SER A 95 4.49 0.44 -10.93
CA SER A 95 3.39 -0.07 -11.76
C SER A 95 2.02 0.53 -11.43
N LEU A 96 1.89 1.17 -10.27
CA LEU A 96 0.69 1.94 -9.88
C LEU A 96 0.91 3.45 -10.00
N GLY A 97 2.06 3.87 -10.53
CA GLY A 97 2.39 5.27 -10.69
C GLY A 97 2.60 6.03 -9.38
N MET A 98 2.92 5.33 -8.30
CA MET A 98 3.11 5.95 -6.99
C MET A 98 4.58 6.04 -6.61
N LYS A 99 4.98 7.22 -6.15
CA LYS A 99 6.23 7.43 -5.45
C LYS A 99 6.05 8.63 -4.52
N VAL A 100 6.12 8.40 -3.22
CA VAL A 100 5.94 9.45 -2.22
C VAL A 100 6.83 9.17 -1.02
N ASP A 101 7.43 10.22 -0.45
CA ASP A 101 8.32 10.09 0.70
C ASP A 101 7.52 10.01 2.01
N GLY A 102 7.94 9.10 2.88
CA GLY A 102 7.46 9.00 4.25
C GLY A 102 8.46 9.70 5.17
N ILE A 103 8.11 10.90 5.60
CA ILE A 103 8.99 11.77 6.40
C ILE A 103 8.43 11.82 7.83
N PRO A 104 9.27 11.55 8.85
CA PRO A 104 8.82 11.65 10.24
C PRO A 104 8.22 13.01 10.55
N GLY A 105 7.04 13.02 11.20
CA GLY A 105 6.34 14.25 11.55
C GLY A 105 5.54 14.88 10.41
N ARG A 106 5.51 14.29 9.22
CA ARG A 106 4.76 14.78 8.06
C ARG A 106 3.88 13.70 7.49
N LEU A 107 2.73 14.10 6.93
CA LEU A 107 1.80 13.21 6.23
C LEU A 107 1.77 13.60 4.76
N ASN A 108 2.46 12.84 3.92
CA ASN A 108 2.43 13.01 2.48
C ASN A 108 1.39 12.07 1.89
N GLN A 109 0.90 12.36 0.69
CA GLN A 109 -0.13 11.53 0.09
C GLN A 109 0.13 11.28 -1.39
N ALA A 110 -0.34 10.11 -1.84
CA ALA A 110 -0.39 9.72 -3.24
C ALA A 110 -1.71 9.02 -3.50
N ALA A 111 -2.21 9.12 -4.73
CA ALA A 111 -3.44 8.46 -5.11
C ALA A 111 -3.19 7.53 -6.29
N THR A 112 -3.94 6.42 -6.35
CA THR A 112 -3.83 5.46 -7.44
C THR A 112 -5.15 4.73 -7.65
N ILE A 113 -5.29 4.15 -8.84
CA ILE A 113 -6.36 3.22 -9.17
C ILE A 113 -5.71 2.02 -9.84
N ALA A 114 -6.02 0.82 -9.34
CA ALA A 114 -5.64 -0.42 -10.01
C ALA A 114 -6.75 -0.81 -10.99
N GLU A 115 -6.45 -0.79 -12.27
CA GLU A 115 -7.44 -1.08 -13.33
C GLU A 115 -7.58 -2.58 -13.60
N ARG A 116 -6.73 -3.41 -13.01
CA ARG A 116 -6.76 -4.87 -13.14
C ARG A 116 -6.40 -5.54 -11.83
N GLU A 117 -6.89 -6.76 -11.64
CA GLU A 117 -6.48 -7.59 -10.51
C GLU A 117 -5.03 -8.06 -10.69
N GLY A 118 -4.34 -8.29 -9.60
CA GLY A 118 -2.98 -8.80 -9.59
C GLY A 118 -2.15 -8.25 -8.47
N LEU A 119 -0.86 -8.57 -8.51
CA LEU A 119 0.13 -8.12 -7.54
C LEU A 119 0.97 -7.00 -8.15
N PHE A 120 1.14 -5.93 -7.39
CA PHE A 120 1.94 -4.78 -7.78
C PHE A 120 3.04 -4.61 -6.75
N TYR A 121 4.29 -4.74 -7.20
CA TYR A 121 5.44 -4.73 -6.31
C TYR A 121 6.11 -3.38 -6.25
N GLY A 122 6.64 -3.05 -5.09
CA GLY A 122 7.44 -1.86 -4.87
C GLY A 122 8.49 -2.08 -3.81
N GLN A 123 9.29 -1.06 -3.58
CA GLN A 123 10.34 -1.08 -2.58
C GLN A 123 10.53 0.32 -1.99
N CYS A 124 11.19 0.40 -0.83
CA CYS A 124 11.69 1.65 -0.33
C CYS A 124 12.84 2.11 -1.23
N SER A 125 12.70 3.27 -1.87
CA SER A 125 13.71 3.81 -2.79
C SER A 125 14.64 4.84 -2.14
N GLU A 126 14.47 5.12 -0.84
CA GLU A 126 15.33 6.01 -0.07
C GLU A 126 16.28 5.21 0.83
N LEU A 127 17.43 5.80 1.16
CA LEU A 127 18.38 5.17 2.07
C LEU A 127 17.84 5.24 3.50
N CYS A 128 17.37 4.11 4.02
CA CYS A 128 16.77 3.99 5.35
C CYS A 128 17.58 3.10 6.30
N GLY A 129 18.87 3.01 6.09
CA GLY A 129 19.79 2.22 6.91
C GLY A 129 20.45 1.09 6.14
N ILE A 130 21.11 0.19 6.86
CA ILE A 130 21.89 -0.90 6.24
C ILE A 130 21.02 -1.94 5.53
N LEU A 131 19.73 -2.03 5.84
CA LEU A 131 18.79 -2.95 5.19
C LEU A 131 17.94 -2.24 4.13
N HIS A 132 18.42 -1.13 3.59
CA HIS A 132 17.80 -0.44 2.48
C HIS A 132 17.54 -1.41 1.31
N GLY A 133 16.35 -1.39 0.77
CA GLY A 133 15.95 -2.31 -0.29
C GLY A 133 15.33 -3.62 0.22
N PHE A 134 15.42 -3.88 1.52
CA PHE A 134 14.86 -5.10 2.13
C PHE A 134 13.53 -4.84 2.86
N MET A 135 12.81 -3.79 2.50
CA MET A 135 11.44 -3.55 2.97
C MET A 135 10.53 -3.36 1.76
N PRO A 136 10.11 -4.46 1.14
CA PRO A 136 9.29 -4.43 -0.06
C PRO A 136 7.85 -4.03 0.24
N ILE A 137 7.16 -3.62 -0.82
CA ILE A 137 5.73 -3.31 -0.82
C ILE A 137 5.06 -4.27 -1.80
N CYS A 138 4.00 -4.92 -1.37
CA CYS A 138 3.18 -5.73 -2.26
C CYS A 138 1.73 -5.28 -2.13
N VAL A 139 1.21 -4.67 -3.17
CA VAL A 139 -0.20 -4.27 -3.27
C VAL A 139 -0.94 -5.33 -4.07
N GLU A 140 -1.96 -5.92 -3.48
CA GLU A 140 -2.80 -6.92 -4.13
C GLU A 140 -4.14 -6.30 -4.49
N ALA A 141 -4.41 -6.16 -5.78
CA ALA A 141 -5.68 -5.65 -6.28
C ALA A 141 -6.62 -6.82 -6.55
N VAL A 142 -7.80 -6.76 -5.99
CA VAL A 142 -8.79 -7.84 -6.05
C VAL A 142 -10.15 -7.30 -6.45
N SER A 143 -11.08 -8.21 -6.80
CA SER A 143 -12.47 -7.83 -7.06
C SER A 143 -13.11 -7.25 -5.79
N PRO A 144 -14.18 -6.45 -5.93
CA PRO A 144 -14.90 -5.93 -4.76
C PRO A 144 -15.38 -7.03 -3.81
N GLU A 145 -15.83 -8.17 -4.34
CA GLU A 145 -16.29 -9.31 -3.53
C GLU A 145 -15.14 -9.89 -2.70
N LYS A 146 -13.99 -10.10 -3.32
CA LYS A 146 -12.80 -10.62 -2.62
C LYS A 146 -12.28 -9.63 -1.59
N TYR A 147 -12.38 -8.34 -1.88
CA TYR A 147 -12.00 -7.30 -0.94
C TYR A 147 -12.84 -7.37 0.34
N LEU A 148 -14.17 -7.52 0.21
CA LEU A 148 -15.05 -7.66 1.36
C LEU A 148 -14.75 -8.94 2.16
N GLU A 149 -14.50 -10.06 1.49
CA GLU A 149 -14.08 -11.30 2.15
C GLU A 149 -12.77 -11.11 2.94
N TRP A 150 -11.80 -10.43 2.35
CA TRP A 150 -10.53 -10.14 3.02
C TRP A 150 -10.75 -9.28 4.27
N MET A 151 -11.55 -8.23 4.16
CA MET A 151 -11.85 -7.36 5.28
C MET A 151 -12.48 -8.13 6.44
N GLU A 152 -13.43 -9.02 6.15
CA GLU A 152 -14.05 -9.86 7.17
C GLU A 152 -13.05 -10.80 7.82
N SER A 153 -12.07 -11.29 7.07
CA SER A 153 -11.07 -12.22 7.58
C SER A 153 -10.04 -11.57 8.52
N VAL A 154 -9.80 -10.27 8.40
CA VAL A 154 -8.78 -9.55 9.17
C VAL A 154 -9.37 -8.63 10.25
N SER A 155 -10.67 -8.48 10.30
CA SER A 155 -11.35 -7.62 11.27
C SER A 155 -11.76 -8.35 12.55
#